data_886a45c16e0d893b01021336b725f1bd
#
_entry.id   886a45c16e0d893b01021336b725f1bd
#
_cell.length_a   1.000
_cell.length_b   1.000
_cell.length_c   1.000
_cell.angle_alpha   90.00
_cell.angle_beta   90.00
_cell.angle_gamma   90.00
#
_symmetry.space_group_name_H-M   'P 1'
#
loop_
_entity.id
_entity.type
_entity.pdbx_description
1 polymer ?
#
loop_
_entity_poly.entity_id
_entity_poly.type
_entity_poly.pdbx_seq_one_letter_code
_entity_poly.pdbx_strand_id
1 'polypeptide(L)'
;RTRDRSELAVFEEIEGRFTARILRSFEGTPFAEQEAELRRLLGTLPVARLSIDRSGIGMNLAENLSRDFPQVVGENFTNESKERWATDFKILLQRRDVTLPRDRELVGQVHAIKRRVLPSGKVSFDAERNARGHADKFWAVVLACQKERTATGPRTGEIGVRVLG
;
A
#
# COMPACT_ATOMS: atom_id res chain seq x y z
N ARG A 1 -11.21 19.29 -11.43
CA ARG A 1 -11.43 17.82 -11.44
C ARG A 1 -10.11 17.17 -11.11
N THR A 2 -9.92 16.79 -9.87
CA THR A 2 -8.87 15.90 -9.43
C THR A 2 -9.09 14.58 -10.21
N ARG A 3 -8.10 14.16 -10.99
CA ARG A 3 -8.13 12.82 -11.59
C ARG A 3 -7.91 11.87 -10.42
N ASP A 4 -8.96 11.16 -10.05
CA ASP A 4 -8.88 10.10 -9.04
C ASP A 4 -7.99 9.01 -9.61
N ARG A 5 -6.78 8.92 -9.06
CA ARG A 5 -5.78 7.93 -9.40
C ARG A 5 -5.66 6.95 -8.23
N SER A 6 -5.82 5.68 -8.51
CA SER A 6 -5.58 4.63 -7.52
C SER A 6 -4.32 3.86 -7.86
N GLU A 7 -3.59 3.42 -6.86
CA GLU A 7 -2.35 2.65 -7.01
C GLU A 7 -2.49 1.26 -6.42
N LEU A 8 -2.09 0.26 -7.18
CA LEU A 8 -2.04 -1.15 -6.78
C LEU A 8 -0.60 -1.62 -6.70
N ALA A 9 -0.20 -2.14 -5.55
CA ALA A 9 1.08 -2.81 -5.38
C ALA A 9 0.86 -4.25 -4.90
N VAL A 10 1.56 -5.19 -5.54
CA VAL A 10 1.57 -6.62 -5.17
C VAL A 10 3.00 -7.03 -4.88
N PHE A 11 3.22 -7.54 -3.68
CA PHE A 11 4.51 -8.06 -3.26
C PHE A 11 4.39 -9.49 -2.81
N GLU A 12 5.34 -10.30 -3.20
CA GLU A 12 5.54 -11.65 -2.66
C GLU A 12 6.52 -11.58 -1.51
N GLU A 13 6.16 -12.20 -0.39
CA GLU A 13 7.04 -12.35 0.76
C GLU A 13 7.59 -13.78 0.82
N ILE A 14 8.92 -13.90 0.83
CA ILE A 14 9.62 -15.16 1.03
C ILE A 14 10.67 -14.94 2.13
N GLU A 15 10.55 -15.65 3.23
CA GLU A 15 11.50 -15.59 4.36
C GLU A 15 11.75 -14.15 4.86
N GLY A 16 10.71 -13.33 4.90
CA GLY A 16 10.79 -11.94 5.36
C GLY A 16 11.34 -10.96 4.34
N ARG A 17 11.59 -11.38 3.10
CA ARG A 17 12.00 -10.55 1.98
C ARG A 17 10.83 -10.31 1.06
N PHE A 18 10.61 -9.06 0.68
CA PHE A 18 9.53 -8.63 -0.18
C PHE A 18 10.04 -8.37 -1.60
N THR A 19 9.40 -8.98 -2.59
CA THR A 19 9.72 -8.77 -4.01
C THR A 19 8.48 -8.25 -4.73
N ALA A 20 8.60 -7.10 -5.37
CA ALA A 20 7.52 -6.54 -6.17
C ALA A 20 7.16 -7.44 -7.35
N ARG A 21 5.87 -7.73 -7.51
CA ARG A 21 5.31 -8.51 -8.62
C ARG A 21 4.47 -7.65 -9.55
N ILE A 22 3.66 -6.75 -8.98
CA ILE A 22 2.82 -5.82 -9.75
C ILE A 22 2.92 -4.45 -9.10
N LEU A 23 3.10 -3.41 -9.93
CA LEU A 23 2.86 -2.03 -9.58
C LEU A 23 2.04 -1.42 -10.72
N ARG A 24 0.81 -1.00 -10.44
CA ARG A 24 -0.13 -0.54 -11.45
C ARG A 24 -0.90 0.68 -10.97
N SER A 25 -0.99 1.67 -11.85
CA SER A 25 -1.83 2.86 -11.65
C SER A 25 -3.15 2.69 -12.39
N PHE A 26 -4.25 3.05 -11.75
CA PHE A 26 -5.58 3.19 -12.35
C PHE A 26 -5.87 4.68 -12.51
N GLU A 27 -5.80 5.18 -13.72
CA GLU A 27 -6.08 6.57 -14.05
C GLU A 27 -7.42 6.66 -14.79
N GLY A 28 -8.40 7.35 -14.21
CA GLY A 28 -9.72 7.49 -14.81
C GLY A 28 -10.45 6.16 -15.02
N THR A 29 -10.01 5.10 -14.32
CA THR A 29 -10.63 3.77 -14.39
C THR A 29 -11.87 3.77 -13.52
N PRO A 30 -13.04 3.35 -14.03
CA PRO A 30 -14.26 3.22 -13.25
C PRO A 30 -14.07 2.33 -12.03
N PHE A 31 -14.73 2.68 -10.93
CA PHE A 31 -14.65 1.94 -9.67
C PHE A 31 -14.99 0.45 -9.84
N ALA A 32 -16.03 0.14 -10.61
CA ALA A 32 -16.43 -1.25 -10.86
C ALA A 32 -15.35 -2.08 -11.56
N GLU A 33 -14.55 -1.46 -12.43
CA GLU A 33 -13.45 -2.13 -13.11
C GLU A 33 -12.28 -2.37 -12.15
N GLN A 34 -12.00 -1.42 -11.26
CA GLN A 34 -10.99 -1.60 -10.21
C GLN A 34 -11.40 -2.73 -9.26
N GLU A 35 -12.66 -2.77 -8.82
CA GLU A 35 -13.17 -3.84 -7.98
C GLU A 35 -13.09 -5.21 -8.68
N ALA A 36 -13.48 -5.27 -9.96
CA ALA A 36 -13.40 -6.51 -10.75
C ALA A 36 -11.97 -7.04 -10.85
N GLU A 37 -10.99 -6.16 -11.06
CA GLU A 37 -9.57 -6.56 -11.11
C GLU A 37 -9.10 -7.09 -9.76
N LEU A 38 -9.48 -6.47 -8.65
CA LEU A 38 -9.13 -6.95 -7.32
C LEU A 38 -9.76 -8.31 -7.01
N ARG A 39 -11.03 -8.51 -7.38
CA ARG A 39 -11.70 -9.80 -7.25
C ARG A 39 -10.99 -10.88 -8.07
N ARG A 40 -10.55 -10.54 -9.29
CA ARG A 40 -9.77 -11.45 -10.11
C ARG A 40 -8.45 -11.83 -9.45
N LEU A 41 -7.71 -10.87 -8.92
CA LEU A 41 -6.45 -11.13 -8.22
C LEU A 41 -6.66 -11.98 -6.96
N LEU A 42 -7.67 -11.65 -6.15
CA LEU A 42 -8.02 -12.42 -4.94
C LEU A 42 -8.44 -13.86 -5.25
N GLY A 43 -9.05 -14.09 -6.41
CA GLY A 43 -9.47 -15.43 -6.86
C GLY A 43 -8.39 -16.23 -7.58
N THR A 44 -7.32 -15.59 -8.06
CA THR A 44 -6.27 -16.25 -8.87
C THR A 44 -4.93 -16.36 -8.17
N LEU A 45 -4.65 -15.50 -7.19
CA LEU A 45 -3.40 -15.49 -6.43
C LEU A 45 -3.63 -15.92 -4.98
N PRO A 46 -2.66 -16.56 -4.33
CA PRO A 46 -2.71 -16.88 -2.91
C PRO A 46 -2.46 -15.62 -2.06
N VAL A 47 -3.42 -14.68 -2.12
CA VAL A 47 -3.34 -13.40 -1.41
C VAL A 47 -3.54 -13.64 0.08
N ALA A 48 -2.52 -13.39 0.89
CA ALA A 48 -2.61 -13.48 2.33
C ALA A 48 -3.36 -12.30 2.94
N ARG A 49 -3.14 -11.10 2.39
CA ARG A 49 -3.77 -9.86 2.86
C ARG A 49 -3.91 -8.87 1.73
N LEU A 50 -5.07 -8.26 1.61
CA LEU A 50 -5.31 -7.07 0.81
C LEU A 50 -5.66 -5.92 1.76
N SER A 51 -4.84 -4.89 1.78
CA SER A 51 -5.14 -3.67 2.55
C SER A 51 -5.57 -2.54 1.63
N ILE A 52 -6.63 -1.86 2.03
CA ILE A 52 -7.25 -0.79 1.26
C ILE A 52 -7.36 0.44 2.17
N ASP A 53 -6.93 1.60 1.66
CA ASP A 53 -7.17 2.88 2.34
C ASP A 53 -8.69 3.12 2.47
N ARG A 54 -9.16 3.34 3.69
CA ARG A 54 -10.58 3.61 3.99
C ARG A 54 -10.99 5.06 3.77
N SER A 55 -10.10 5.90 3.27
CA SER A 55 -10.48 7.28 2.92
C SER A 55 -11.22 7.33 1.58
N GLY A 56 -12.26 8.16 1.52
CA GLY A 56 -13.02 8.37 0.29
C GLY A 56 -13.62 7.09 -0.32
N ILE A 57 -13.36 6.87 -1.58
CA ILE A 57 -13.88 5.74 -2.39
C ILE A 57 -13.40 4.38 -1.89
N GLY A 58 -12.20 4.34 -1.30
CA GLY A 58 -11.61 3.10 -0.78
C GLY A 58 -12.43 2.44 0.33
N MET A 59 -13.22 3.21 1.07
CA MET A 59 -14.10 2.65 2.11
C MET A 59 -15.12 1.69 1.52
N ASN A 60 -15.82 2.08 0.47
CA ASN A 60 -16.82 1.22 -0.19
C ASN A 60 -16.17 -0.03 -0.80
N LEU A 61 -14.97 0.13 -1.37
CA LEU A 61 -14.21 -0.97 -1.94
C LEU A 61 -13.81 -2.00 -0.87
N ALA A 62 -13.30 -1.53 0.26
CA ALA A 62 -12.94 -2.38 1.38
C ALA A 62 -14.15 -3.13 1.94
N GLU A 63 -15.29 -2.44 2.11
CA GLU A 63 -16.53 -3.05 2.61
C GLU A 63 -17.10 -4.10 1.64
N ASN A 64 -17.13 -3.80 0.34
CA ASN A 64 -17.64 -4.74 -0.67
C ASN A 64 -16.78 -6.00 -0.74
N LEU A 65 -15.46 -5.84 -0.79
CA LEU A 65 -14.56 -6.98 -0.93
C LEU A 65 -14.45 -7.81 0.35
N SER A 66 -14.48 -7.20 1.53
CA SER A 66 -14.35 -7.92 2.80
C SER A 66 -15.52 -8.87 3.10
N ARG A 67 -16.67 -8.70 2.44
CA ARG A 67 -17.83 -9.62 2.56
C ARG A 67 -17.51 -11.00 1.98
N ASP A 68 -16.75 -11.04 0.88
CA ASP A 68 -16.45 -12.26 0.14
C ASP A 68 -15.03 -12.78 0.43
N PHE A 69 -14.13 -11.88 0.87
CA PHE A 69 -12.71 -12.15 1.06
C PHE A 69 -12.25 -11.70 2.45
N PRO A 70 -12.17 -12.61 3.43
CA PRO A 70 -11.83 -12.27 4.83
C PRO A 70 -10.42 -11.70 5.00
N GLN A 71 -9.51 -11.92 4.02
CA GLN A 71 -8.17 -11.34 4.02
C GLN A 71 -8.13 -9.87 3.62
N VAL A 72 -9.26 -9.27 3.24
CA VAL A 72 -9.35 -7.84 2.91
C VAL A 72 -9.49 -7.01 4.19
N VAL A 73 -8.61 -6.02 4.34
CA VAL A 73 -8.56 -5.14 5.52
C VAL A 73 -8.60 -3.68 5.08
N GLY A 74 -9.53 -2.94 5.66
CA GLY A 74 -9.57 -1.48 5.51
C GLY A 74 -8.60 -0.80 6.50
N GLU A 75 -7.74 0.06 6.00
CA GLU A 75 -6.71 0.76 6.77
C GLU A 75 -7.05 2.23 6.97
N ASN A 76 -6.84 2.75 8.17
CA ASN A 76 -6.99 4.16 8.47
C ASN A 76 -5.64 4.88 8.37
N PHE A 77 -5.54 5.88 7.49
CA PHE A 77 -4.34 6.68 7.27
C PHE A 77 -4.25 7.83 8.28
N THR A 78 -3.94 7.50 9.52
CA THR A 78 -3.63 8.49 10.56
C THR A 78 -2.13 8.85 10.54
N ASN A 79 -1.74 9.95 11.19
CA ASN A 79 -0.32 10.29 11.34
C ASN A 79 0.45 9.18 12.05
N GLU A 80 -0.16 8.54 13.05
CA GLU A 80 0.44 7.44 13.81
C GLU A 80 0.63 6.19 12.94
N SER A 81 -0.38 5.80 12.16
CA SER A 81 -0.25 4.66 11.25
C SER A 81 0.79 4.91 10.16
N LYS A 82 0.80 6.11 9.57
CA LYS A 82 1.81 6.52 8.58
C LYS A 82 3.23 6.50 9.15
N GLU A 83 3.43 7.00 10.38
CA GLU A 83 4.75 6.98 11.04
C GLU A 83 5.24 5.54 11.23
N ARG A 84 4.39 4.68 11.76
CA ARG A 84 4.71 3.26 11.95
C ARG A 84 5.08 2.59 10.64
N TRP A 85 4.21 2.69 9.64
CA TRP A 85 4.42 2.03 8.35
C TRP A 85 5.66 2.54 7.60
N ALA A 86 5.90 3.85 7.58
CA ALA A 86 7.08 4.42 6.95
C ALA A 86 8.37 4.02 7.68
N THR A 87 8.33 3.92 9.01
CA THR A 87 9.47 3.47 9.82
C THR A 87 9.79 2.01 9.54
N ASP A 88 8.78 1.13 9.54
CA ASP A 88 8.97 -0.30 9.24
C ASP A 88 9.52 -0.49 7.83
N PHE A 89 8.99 0.24 6.86
CA PHE A 89 9.47 0.19 5.48
C PHE A 89 10.92 0.68 5.33
N LYS A 90 11.30 1.75 6.05
CA LYS A 90 12.70 2.21 6.11
C LYS A 90 13.63 1.11 6.62
N ILE A 91 13.22 0.36 7.63
CA ILE A 91 14.01 -0.76 8.17
C ILE A 91 14.19 -1.84 7.10
N LEU A 92 13.13 -2.18 6.36
CA LEU A 92 13.21 -3.15 5.24
C LEU A 92 14.20 -2.68 4.16
N LEU A 93 14.16 -1.40 3.79
CA LEU A 93 15.11 -0.82 2.82
C LEU A 93 16.56 -0.90 3.33
N GLN A 94 16.80 -0.54 4.60
CA GLN A 94 18.14 -0.57 5.20
C GLN A 94 18.72 -1.98 5.28
N ARG A 95 17.86 -2.98 5.52
CA ARG A 95 18.24 -4.40 5.56
C ARG A 95 18.33 -5.05 4.18
N ARG A 96 17.93 -4.33 3.13
CA ARG A 96 17.80 -4.86 1.78
C ARG A 96 16.82 -6.04 1.68
N ASP A 97 15.79 -6.02 2.52
CA ASP A 97 14.73 -7.04 2.57
C ASP A 97 13.55 -6.70 1.63
N VAL A 98 13.70 -5.69 0.77
CA VAL A 98 12.70 -5.32 -0.23
C VAL A 98 13.34 -5.07 -1.59
N THR A 99 12.77 -5.68 -2.63
CA THR A 99 13.14 -5.44 -4.02
C THR A 99 12.02 -4.66 -4.70
N LEU A 100 12.31 -3.41 -5.05
CA LEU A 100 11.37 -2.50 -5.69
C LEU A 100 11.42 -2.62 -7.22
N PRO A 101 10.32 -2.33 -7.93
CA PRO A 101 10.33 -2.26 -9.38
C PRO A 101 11.12 -1.04 -9.85
N ARG A 102 11.60 -1.08 -11.10
CA ARG A 102 12.25 0.08 -11.75
C ARG A 102 11.20 1.08 -12.22
N ASP A 103 10.62 1.82 -11.28
CA ASP A 103 9.64 2.87 -11.52
C ASP A 103 10.20 4.22 -11.06
N ARG A 104 10.38 5.16 -11.99
CA ARG A 104 10.98 6.47 -11.69
C ARG A 104 10.10 7.32 -10.77
N GLU A 105 8.79 7.20 -10.91
CA GLU A 105 7.85 7.94 -10.07
C GLU A 105 7.90 7.43 -8.63
N LEU A 106 7.89 6.10 -8.42
CA LEU A 106 8.07 5.49 -7.11
C LEU A 106 9.38 5.93 -6.46
N VAL A 107 10.50 5.88 -7.20
CA VAL A 107 11.80 6.33 -6.68
C VAL A 107 11.73 7.79 -6.25
N GLY A 108 11.12 8.65 -7.07
CA GLY A 108 10.91 10.07 -6.74
C GLY A 108 10.06 10.25 -5.48
N GLN A 109 8.99 9.47 -5.32
CA GLN A 109 8.13 9.52 -4.14
C GLN A 109 8.84 9.02 -2.88
N VAL A 110 9.63 7.93 -2.96
CA VAL A 110 10.45 7.44 -1.84
C VAL A 110 11.41 8.53 -1.33
N HIS A 111 12.05 9.27 -2.24
CA HIS A 111 12.95 10.39 -1.88
C HIS A 111 12.22 11.63 -1.37
N ALA A 112 10.97 11.85 -1.81
CA ALA A 112 10.18 13.01 -1.43
C ALA A 112 9.54 12.91 -0.05
N ILE A 113 9.34 11.69 0.46
CA ILE A 113 8.77 11.47 1.80
C ILE A 113 9.75 11.93 2.87
N LYS A 114 9.30 12.88 3.69
CA LYS A 114 10.07 13.43 4.80
C LYS A 114 9.31 13.33 6.11
N ARG A 115 10.04 12.98 7.16
CA ARG A 115 9.54 13.06 8.52
C ARG A 115 9.55 14.54 8.94
N ARG A 116 8.40 15.08 9.30
CA ARG A 116 8.24 16.45 9.80
C ARG A 116 7.66 16.42 11.20
N VAL A 117 8.20 17.24 12.08
CA VAL A 117 7.60 17.49 13.39
C VAL A 117 6.69 18.71 13.25
N LEU A 118 5.41 18.53 13.52
CA LEU A 118 4.41 19.59 13.49
C LEU A 118 4.55 20.49 14.73
N PRO A 119 4.03 21.72 14.71
CA PRO A 119 4.03 22.62 15.88
C PRO A 119 3.37 22.00 17.12
N SER A 120 2.45 21.04 16.92
CA SER A 120 1.81 20.24 17.97
C SER A 120 2.70 19.18 18.60
N GLY A 121 3.95 19.02 18.17
CA GLY A 121 4.85 17.94 18.56
C GLY A 121 4.58 16.60 17.89
N LYS A 122 3.48 16.47 17.11
CA LYS A 122 3.17 15.25 16.34
C LYS A 122 4.06 15.13 15.13
N VAL A 123 4.33 13.88 14.74
CA VAL A 123 5.11 13.57 13.54
C VAL A 123 4.17 13.37 12.37
N SER A 124 4.52 13.91 11.22
CA SER A 124 3.87 13.68 9.93
C SER A 124 4.89 13.11 8.94
N PHE A 125 4.44 12.18 8.12
CA PHE A 125 5.19 11.63 6.99
C PHE A 125 4.44 12.00 5.72
N ASP A 126 4.83 13.09 5.09
CA ASP A 126 4.22 13.56 3.86
C ASP A 126 5.28 13.93 2.82
N ALA A 127 4.96 13.73 1.54
CA ALA A 127 5.66 14.39 0.46
C ALA A 127 5.22 15.85 0.38
N GLU A 128 6.11 16.74 -0.01
CA GLU A 128 5.69 18.09 -0.40
C GLU A 128 4.67 17.97 -1.54
N ARG A 129 3.52 18.64 -1.39
CA ARG A 129 2.52 18.73 -2.45
C ARG A 129 3.16 19.42 -3.65
N ASN A 130 3.53 18.64 -4.63
CA ASN A 130 3.94 19.14 -5.92
C ASN A 130 2.84 18.89 -6.96
N ALA A 131 2.97 19.46 -8.15
CA ALA A 131 1.99 19.36 -9.24
C ALA A 131 1.71 17.91 -9.74
N ARG A 132 2.39 16.89 -9.18
CA ARG A 132 2.27 15.49 -9.57
C ARG A 132 1.44 14.63 -8.60
N GLY A 133 0.77 15.24 -7.59
CA GLY A 133 -0.15 14.55 -6.71
C GLY A 133 0.45 14.10 -5.37
N HIS A 134 -0.27 13.23 -4.70
CA HIS A 134 0.12 12.61 -3.42
C HIS A 134 1.10 11.45 -3.67
N ALA A 135 1.83 11.03 -2.64
CA ALA A 135 2.79 9.92 -2.75
C ALA A 135 2.08 8.54 -2.73
N ASP A 136 1.10 8.35 -3.61
CA ASP A 136 0.19 7.20 -3.58
C ASP A 136 0.91 5.89 -3.90
N LYS A 137 1.84 5.87 -4.86
CA LYS A 137 2.69 4.71 -5.14
C LYS A 137 3.55 4.32 -3.95
N PHE A 138 4.14 5.31 -3.26
CA PHE A 138 4.92 5.06 -2.06
C PHE A 138 4.06 4.38 -1.00
N TRP A 139 2.88 4.93 -0.70
CA TRP A 139 2.00 4.35 0.32
C TRP A 139 1.46 2.98 -0.08
N ALA A 140 1.14 2.75 -1.36
CA ALA A 140 0.74 1.42 -1.84
C ALA A 140 1.83 0.38 -1.58
N VAL A 141 3.09 0.70 -1.91
CA VAL A 141 4.25 -0.16 -1.67
C VAL A 141 4.50 -0.38 -0.18
N VAL A 142 4.50 0.68 0.60
CA VAL A 142 4.71 0.62 2.05
C VAL A 142 3.68 -0.30 2.71
N LEU A 143 2.43 -0.13 2.36
CA LEU A 143 1.38 -0.98 2.88
C LEU A 143 1.51 -2.45 2.41
N ALA A 144 1.90 -2.70 1.16
CA ALA A 144 2.10 -4.06 0.65
C ALA A 144 3.24 -4.81 1.36
N CYS A 145 4.19 -4.09 1.94
CA CYS A 145 5.32 -4.64 2.67
C CYS A 145 5.11 -4.71 4.19
N GLN A 146 3.88 -4.48 4.70
CA GLN A 146 3.62 -4.61 6.13
C GLN A 146 3.55 -6.07 6.55
N LYS A 147 4.34 -6.42 7.56
CA LYS A 147 4.23 -7.72 8.23
C LYS A 147 3.01 -7.73 9.15
N GLU A 148 2.21 -8.77 9.05
CA GLU A 148 1.21 -9.00 10.09
C GLU A 148 1.91 -9.28 11.41
N ARG A 149 1.53 -8.54 12.45
CA ARG A 149 1.88 -8.91 13.82
C ARG A 149 0.91 -10.00 14.31
N THR A 150 0.91 -11.14 13.63
CA THR A 150 0.20 -12.31 14.14
C THR A 150 1.12 -13.08 15.09
N ALA A 151 0.56 -13.52 16.19
CA ALA A 151 1.24 -14.33 17.21
C ALA A 151 1.61 -15.75 16.74
N THR A 152 1.46 -16.05 15.47
CA THR A 152 1.77 -17.34 14.83
C THR A 152 2.79 -17.12 13.72
N GLY A 153 3.88 -17.83 13.76
CA GLY A 153 5.09 -17.70 12.96
C GLY A 153 4.90 -17.64 11.43
N PRO A 154 5.99 -17.45 10.67
CA PRO A 154 5.94 -17.10 9.25
C PRO A 154 5.31 -18.22 8.42
N ARG A 155 4.26 -17.87 7.67
CA ARG A 155 3.75 -18.72 6.60
C ARG A 155 4.51 -18.41 5.32
N THR A 156 5.14 -19.43 4.76
CA THR A 156 5.90 -19.35 3.51
C THR A 156 4.93 -19.19 2.33
N GLY A 157 5.17 -18.24 1.44
CA GLY A 157 4.47 -18.10 0.16
C GLY A 157 3.26 -17.17 0.14
N GLU A 158 3.14 -16.22 1.06
CA GLU A 158 2.03 -15.27 1.11
C GLU A 158 2.27 -14.04 0.23
N ILE A 159 1.26 -13.66 -0.55
CA ILE A 159 1.28 -12.46 -1.40
C ILE A 159 0.47 -11.35 -0.75
N GLY A 160 1.11 -10.21 -0.47
CA GLY A 160 0.44 -8.99 -0.05
C GLY A 160 -0.01 -8.15 -1.25
N VAL A 161 -1.30 -7.87 -1.37
CA VAL A 161 -1.88 -7.01 -2.41
C VAL A 161 -2.48 -5.77 -1.77
N ARG A 162 -2.27 -4.58 -2.40
CA ARG A 162 -2.82 -3.34 -1.86
C ARG A 162 -3.25 -2.35 -2.92
N VAL A 163 -4.36 -1.68 -2.65
CA VAL A 163 -4.95 -0.62 -3.45
C VAL A 163 -5.11 0.63 -2.60
N LEU A 164 -4.64 1.75 -3.14
CA LEU A 164 -4.92 3.09 -2.63
C LEU A 164 -5.80 3.82 -3.65
N GLY A 165 -6.86 4.41 -3.18
CA GLY A 165 -7.72 5.29 -3.95
C GLY A 165 -7.78 6.68 -3.35
#